data_802ec3dd8e55879987f5e3c9519151e9
#
_entry.id   802ec3dd8e55879987f5e3c9519151e9
#
_cell.length_a   1.000
_cell.length_b   1.000
_cell.length_c   1.000
_cell.angle_alpha   90.00
_cell.angle_beta   90.00
_cell.angle_gamma   90.00
#
_symmetry.space_group_name_H-M   'P 1'
#
loop_
_entity.id
_entity.type
_entity.pdbx_description
1 polymer ?
#
loop_
_entity_poly.entity_id
_entity_poly.type
_entity_poly.pdbx_seq_one_letter_code
_entity_poly.pdbx_strand_id
1 'polypeptide(L)'
;MIRFALALFMLVIPVAAHATDAGWALLRDGGHVVLLRHAMVTGTSDPANFDIDSCATQINLSARGKQQASKIGALFAARAAPIERVLSSRYCRCLDTARIAFEAEPELFAPLDLLKGDDAQKAAQIAAIMKEIRAYSGSDNLVMVTHLEDIVALTGVSPREGEAVIVEPQGDGLRVLGRVTF
;
A
#
# COMPACT_ATOMS: atom_id res chain seq x y z
N MET A 1 46.93 42.38 -6.77
CA MET A 1 46.66 41.17 -5.99
C MET A 1 45.18 40.84 -6.17
N ILE A 2 44.85 39.90 -7.07
CA ILE A 2 43.47 39.50 -7.41
C ILE A 2 43.16 38.25 -6.58
N ARG A 3 42.15 38.37 -5.67
CA ARG A 3 41.65 37.22 -4.86
C ARG A 3 40.56 36.49 -5.65
N PHE A 4 40.85 35.29 -6.14
CA PHE A 4 39.85 34.37 -6.69
C PHE A 4 39.09 33.76 -5.53
N ALA A 5 37.79 34.05 -5.43
CA ALA A 5 36.86 33.33 -4.56
C ALA A 5 36.34 32.08 -5.29
N LEU A 6 36.74 30.91 -4.82
CA LEU A 6 36.26 29.63 -5.33
C LEU A 6 34.86 29.37 -4.73
N ALA A 7 33.80 29.51 -5.50
CA ALA A 7 32.44 29.14 -5.09
C ALA A 7 32.27 27.64 -5.20
N LEU A 8 32.20 26.96 -4.06
CA LEU A 8 31.90 25.52 -3.97
C LEU A 8 30.39 25.30 -4.19
N PHE A 9 30.01 24.83 -5.38
CA PHE A 9 28.64 24.47 -5.71
C PHE A 9 28.35 23.09 -5.12
N MET A 10 27.65 23.04 -3.97
CA MET A 10 27.14 21.77 -3.42
C MET A 10 26.02 21.22 -4.31
N LEU A 11 26.29 20.12 -5.01
CA LEU A 11 25.31 19.39 -5.79
C LEU A 11 24.38 18.63 -4.83
N VAL A 12 23.19 19.16 -4.59
CA VAL A 12 22.13 18.47 -3.82
C VAL A 12 21.49 17.45 -4.74
N ILE A 13 21.89 16.17 -4.64
CA ILE A 13 21.27 15.06 -5.38
C ILE A 13 19.94 14.73 -4.70
N PRO A 14 18.80 14.69 -5.42
CA PRO A 14 17.52 14.36 -4.83
C PRO A 14 17.46 12.87 -4.44
N VAL A 15 17.47 12.59 -3.14
CA VAL A 15 17.44 11.22 -2.57
C VAL A 15 16.12 10.48 -2.85
N ALA A 16 15.04 11.20 -3.18
CA ALA A 16 13.72 10.60 -3.40
C ALA A 16 13.64 9.68 -4.64
N ALA A 17 14.41 9.92 -5.69
CA ALA A 17 14.39 9.10 -6.90
C ALA A 17 14.97 7.69 -6.66
N HIS A 18 15.99 7.58 -5.82
CA HIS A 18 16.62 6.30 -5.50
C HIS A 18 15.75 5.36 -4.65
N ALA A 19 14.90 5.90 -3.78
CA ALA A 19 14.02 5.08 -2.94
C ALA A 19 12.92 4.36 -3.74
N THR A 20 12.36 5.02 -4.76
CA THR A 20 11.35 4.40 -5.64
C THR A 20 11.96 3.33 -6.55
N ASP A 21 13.17 3.54 -7.07
CA ASP A 21 13.85 2.54 -7.90
C ASP A 21 14.25 1.30 -7.11
N ALA A 22 14.70 1.45 -5.84
CA ALA A 22 14.97 0.34 -4.94
C ALA A 22 13.69 -0.46 -4.63
N GLY A 23 12.56 0.21 -4.38
CA GLY A 23 11.27 -0.45 -4.19
C GLY A 23 10.86 -1.29 -5.41
N TRP A 24 11.05 -0.76 -6.62
CA TRP A 24 10.77 -1.52 -7.84
C TRP A 24 11.72 -2.71 -8.07
N ALA A 25 12.97 -2.63 -7.61
CA ALA A 25 13.87 -3.76 -7.65
C ALA A 25 13.33 -4.91 -6.79
N LEU A 26 12.94 -4.62 -5.52
CA LEU A 26 12.32 -5.60 -4.63
C LEU A 26 11.06 -6.24 -5.26
N LEU A 27 10.16 -5.42 -5.82
CA LEU A 27 8.94 -5.93 -6.44
C LEU A 27 9.21 -6.86 -7.64
N ARG A 28 10.27 -6.60 -8.42
CA ARG A 28 10.66 -7.49 -9.53
C ARG A 28 11.26 -8.81 -9.04
N ASP A 29 11.97 -8.78 -7.93
CA ASP A 29 12.55 -9.99 -7.33
C ASP A 29 11.47 -10.94 -6.83
N GLY A 30 10.27 -10.42 -6.48
CA GLY A 30 9.17 -11.20 -5.94
C GLY A 30 9.39 -11.64 -4.48
N GLY A 31 8.48 -12.47 -3.95
CA GLY A 31 8.58 -13.04 -2.61
C GLY A 31 8.32 -12.06 -1.47
N HIS A 32 7.78 -10.88 -1.77
CA HIS A 32 7.51 -9.84 -0.79
C HIS A 32 6.03 -9.66 -0.48
N VAL A 33 5.74 -9.13 0.71
CA VAL A 33 4.41 -8.62 1.06
C VAL A 33 4.36 -7.12 0.82
N VAL A 34 3.31 -6.68 0.12
CA VAL A 34 3.07 -5.31 -0.29
C VAL A 34 1.80 -4.81 0.37
N LEU A 35 1.91 -3.88 1.30
CA LEU A 35 0.77 -3.18 1.88
C LEU A 35 0.43 -1.99 0.97
N LEU A 36 -0.67 -2.05 0.25
CA LEU A 36 -1.13 -1.00 -0.66
C LEU A 36 -2.30 -0.24 -0.02
N ARG A 37 -2.10 1.05 0.26
CA ARG A 37 -3.23 1.89 0.63
C ARG A 37 -4.15 2.08 -0.56
N HIS A 38 -5.47 1.97 -0.37
CA HIS A 38 -6.46 2.22 -1.42
C HIS A 38 -6.18 3.52 -2.19
N ALA A 39 -6.60 3.59 -3.44
CA ALA A 39 -6.45 4.76 -4.30
C ALA A 39 -7.34 5.92 -3.83
N MET A 40 -7.17 7.10 -4.45
CA MET A 40 -7.82 8.35 -4.04
C MET A 40 -9.35 8.25 -4.00
N VAL A 41 -9.94 8.74 -2.91
CA VAL A 41 -11.37 8.74 -2.66
C VAL A 41 -12.02 10.12 -2.81
N THR A 42 -13.35 10.19 -2.74
CA THR A 42 -14.13 11.42 -2.92
C THR A 42 -14.38 12.22 -1.63
N GLY A 43 -14.04 11.67 -0.47
CA GLY A 43 -14.37 12.28 0.83
C GLY A 43 -13.39 11.89 1.93
N THR A 44 -13.71 12.27 3.16
CA THR A 44 -12.83 12.07 4.34
C THR A 44 -13.38 11.11 5.39
N SER A 45 -14.69 10.81 5.35
CA SER A 45 -15.34 9.89 6.31
C SER A 45 -16.54 9.21 5.67
N ASP A 46 -16.73 7.92 5.98
CA ASP A 46 -17.91 7.19 5.51
C ASP A 46 -19.20 7.83 6.07
N PRO A 47 -20.33 7.79 5.34
CA PRO A 47 -21.61 8.30 5.77
C PRO A 47 -22.12 7.63 7.06
N ALA A 48 -23.01 8.29 7.79
CA ALA A 48 -23.56 7.76 9.05
C ALA A 48 -24.39 6.46 8.88
N ASN A 49 -24.93 6.24 7.67
CA ASN A 49 -25.65 5.03 7.29
C ASN A 49 -24.75 3.97 6.65
N PHE A 50 -23.46 3.96 7.01
CA PHE A 50 -22.48 3.02 6.48
C PHE A 50 -22.92 1.57 6.62
N ASP A 51 -22.86 0.84 5.51
CA ASP A 51 -23.05 -0.60 5.42
C ASP A 51 -21.91 -1.20 4.57
N ILE A 52 -21.21 -2.20 5.13
CA ILE A 52 -20.07 -2.84 4.47
C ILE A 52 -20.45 -3.56 3.18
N ASP A 53 -21.68 -4.03 3.08
CA ASP A 53 -22.19 -4.78 1.93
C ASP A 53 -22.82 -3.87 0.85
N SER A 54 -22.86 -2.54 1.09
CA SER A 54 -23.45 -1.56 0.18
C SER A 54 -22.51 -0.44 -0.20
N CYS A 55 -21.88 -0.52 -1.36
CA CYS A 55 -20.98 0.54 -1.85
C CYS A 55 -21.65 1.93 -1.95
N ALA A 56 -22.98 1.98 -2.10
CA ALA A 56 -23.72 3.25 -2.13
C ALA A 56 -23.68 4.03 -0.80
N THR A 57 -23.36 3.35 0.30
CA THR A 57 -23.25 3.93 1.65
C THR A 57 -21.81 4.11 2.10
N GLN A 58 -20.85 4.02 1.19
CA GLN A 58 -19.43 4.13 1.47
C GLN A 58 -18.78 5.28 0.70
N ILE A 59 -17.64 5.75 1.20
CA ILE A 59 -16.73 6.56 0.37
C ILE A 59 -16.09 5.66 -0.66
N ASN A 60 -16.26 6.03 -1.94
CA ASN A 60 -15.74 5.29 -3.07
C ASN A 60 -14.60 6.04 -3.77
N LEU A 61 -13.90 5.36 -4.68
CA LEU A 61 -12.85 5.96 -5.48
C LEU A 61 -13.37 7.17 -6.27
N SER A 62 -12.60 8.24 -6.26
CA SER A 62 -12.81 9.35 -7.18
C SER A 62 -12.45 8.94 -8.61
N ALA A 63 -12.83 9.76 -9.61
CA ALA A 63 -12.36 9.55 -10.97
C ALA A 63 -10.84 9.51 -11.08
N ARG A 64 -10.14 10.37 -10.32
CA ARG A 64 -8.67 10.35 -10.18
C ARG A 64 -8.18 9.07 -9.51
N GLY A 65 -8.91 8.58 -8.50
CA GLY A 65 -8.56 7.33 -7.83
C GLY A 65 -8.65 6.13 -8.76
N LYS A 66 -9.66 6.07 -9.60
CA LYS A 66 -9.77 5.02 -10.63
C LYS A 66 -8.62 5.08 -11.65
N GLN A 67 -8.24 6.29 -12.10
CA GLN A 67 -7.07 6.47 -12.96
C GLN A 67 -5.76 6.08 -12.24
N GLN A 68 -5.63 6.42 -10.95
CA GLN A 68 -4.48 6.03 -10.14
C GLN A 68 -4.40 4.50 -10.00
N ALA A 69 -5.50 3.82 -9.70
CA ALA A 69 -5.54 2.36 -9.61
C ALA A 69 -5.13 1.70 -10.94
N SER A 70 -5.64 2.20 -12.07
CA SER A 70 -5.23 1.74 -13.40
C SER A 70 -3.74 1.95 -13.66
N LYS A 71 -3.19 3.10 -13.25
CA LYS A 71 -1.75 3.39 -13.36
C LYS A 71 -0.91 2.47 -12.50
N ILE A 72 -1.36 2.12 -11.29
CA ILE A 72 -0.69 1.16 -10.40
C ILE A 72 -0.50 -0.17 -11.15
N GLY A 73 -1.57 -0.75 -11.68
CA GLY A 73 -1.50 -2.01 -12.41
C GLY A 73 -0.62 -1.95 -13.65
N ALA A 74 -0.78 -0.90 -14.45
CA ALA A 74 0.05 -0.70 -15.64
C ALA A 74 1.55 -0.63 -15.29
N LEU A 75 1.92 -0.03 -14.15
CA LEU A 75 3.31 0.03 -13.71
C LEU A 75 3.83 -1.31 -13.18
N PHE A 76 3.01 -2.09 -12.46
CA PHE A 76 3.38 -3.46 -12.08
C PHE A 76 3.69 -4.31 -13.31
N ALA A 77 2.81 -4.27 -14.32
CA ALA A 77 3.01 -4.98 -15.58
C ALA A 77 4.25 -4.48 -16.36
N ALA A 78 4.36 -3.17 -16.55
CA ALA A 78 5.46 -2.57 -17.31
C ALA A 78 6.84 -2.78 -16.68
N ARG A 79 6.90 -2.97 -15.36
CA ARG A 79 8.14 -3.22 -14.62
C ARG A 79 8.36 -4.69 -14.28
N ALA A 80 7.53 -5.59 -14.82
CA ALA A 80 7.60 -7.03 -14.61
C ALA A 80 7.68 -7.40 -13.11
N ALA A 81 6.84 -6.76 -12.29
CA ALA A 81 6.70 -7.09 -10.87
C ALA A 81 5.63 -8.19 -10.71
N PRO A 82 6.02 -9.44 -10.44
CA PRO A 82 5.09 -10.56 -10.42
C PRO A 82 4.18 -10.51 -9.18
N ILE A 83 2.93 -10.93 -9.33
CA ILE A 83 1.94 -10.98 -8.25
C ILE A 83 1.32 -12.38 -8.24
N GLU A 84 1.37 -13.04 -7.07
CA GLU A 84 0.77 -14.36 -6.87
C GLU A 84 -0.65 -14.24 -6.31
N ARG A 85 -0.84 -13.35 -5.33
CA ARG A 85 -2.13 -13.18 -4.64
C ARG A 85 -2.42 -11.71 -4.38
N VAL A 86 -3.71 -11.37 -4.42
CA VAL A 86 -4.20 -10.06 -4.00
C VAL A 86 -5.26 -10.25 -2.93
N LEU A 87 -4.98 -9.83 -1.71
CA LEU A 87 -5.95 -9.75 -0.62
C LEU A 87 -6.51 -8.34 -0.54
N SER A 88 -7.76 -8.19 -0.20
CA SER A 88 -8.38 -6.88 -0.02
C SER A 88 -9.28 -6.81 1.20
N SER A 89 -9.28 -5.63 1.83
CA SER A 89 -10.39 -5.19 2.67
C SER A 89 -11.71 -5.29 1.92
N ARG A 90 -12.80 -5.55 2.65
CA ARG A 90 -14.18 -5.57 2.12
C ARG A 90 -14.73 -4.19 1.76
N TYR A 91 -14.07 -3.11 2.16
CA TYR A 91 -14.46 -1.76 1.78
C TYR A 91 -14.37 -1.56 0.28
N CYS A 92 -15.41 -0.97 -0.32
CA CYS A 92 -15.51 -0.84 -1.78
C CYS A 92 -14.33 -0.07 -2.38
N ARG A 93 -13.77 0.93 -1.71
CA ARG A 93 -12.57 1.65 -2.17
C ARG A 93 -11.33 0.74 -2.29
N CYS A 94 -11.19 -0.26 -1.41
CA CYS A 94 -10.10 -1.23 -1.50
C CYS A 94 -10.36 -2.25 -2.60
N LEU A 95 -11.58 -2.80 -2.67
CA LEU A 95 -12.00 -3.73 -3.71
C LEU A 95 -11.82 -3.12 -5.11
N ASP A 96 -12.31 -1.90 -5.31
CA ASP A 96 -12.19 -1.22 -6.60
C ASP A 96 -10.73 -0.90 -6.94
N THR A 97 -9.90 -0.54 -5.94
CA THR A 97 -8.46 -0.37 -6.15
C THR A 97 -7.84 -1.67 -6.66
N ALA A 98 -8.11 -2.80 -6.00
CA ALA A 98 -7.56 -4.09 -6.35
C ALA A 98 -8.05 -4.57 -7.74
N ARG A 99 -9.37 -4.51 -7.99
CA ARG A 99 -9.97 -4.93 -9.27
C ARG A 99 -9.43 -4.14 -10.45
N ILE A 100 -9.35 -2.81 -10.31
CA ILE A 100 -8.88 -1.94 -11.39
C ILE A 100 -7.38 -2.09 -11.61
N ALA A 101 -6.59 -2.22 -10.54
CA ALA A 101 -5.15 -2.34 -10.66
C ALA A 101 -4.72 -3.69 -11.22
N PHE A 102 -5.33 -4.78 -10.77
CA PHE A 102 -4.84 -6.13 -11.07
C PHE A 102 -5.76 -6.94 -12.00
N GLU A 103 -6.83 -6.34 -12.50
CA GLU A 103 -7.79 -6.94 -13.44
C GLU A 103 -8.30 -8.33 -13.02
N ALA A 104 -8.38 -8.54 -11.70
CA ALA A 104 -8.82 -9.79 -11.08
C ALA A 104 -9.63 -9.53 -9.80
N GLU A 105 -10.49 -10.49 -9.42
CA GLU A 105 -11.18 -10.43 -8.13
C GLU A 105 -10.18 -10.71 -7.00
N PRO A 106 -10.03 -9.78 -6.04
CA PRO A 106 -9.17 -10.04 -4.88
C PRO A 106 -9.83 -11.03 -3.92
N GLU A 107 -9.01 -11.75 -3.19
CA GLU A 107 -9.47 -12.53 -2.05
C GLU A 107 -9.91 -11.59 -0.93
N LEU A 108 -11.14 -11.76 -0.42
CA LEU A 108 -11.64 -10.97 0.70
C LEU A 108 -10.94 -11.39 1.99
N PHE A 109 -10.33 -10.43 2.67
CA PHE A 109 -9.67 -10.68 3.94
C PHE A 109 -10.11 -9.62 4.96
N ALA A 110 -11.16 -9.94 5.74
CA ALA A 110 -11.79 -9.01 6.68
C ALA A 110 -10.82 -8.35 7.69
N PRO A 111 -9.71 -8.96 8.11
CA PRO A 111 -8.72 -8.26 8.93
C PRO A 111 -8.08 -7.02 8.27
N LEU A 112 -8.17 -6.85 6.95
CA LEU A 112 -7.72 -5.64 6.23
C LEU A 112 -8.78 -4.52 6.23
N ASP A 113 -9.95 -4.72 6.83
CA ASP A 113 -10.96 -3.65 6.97
C ASP A 113 -10.42 -2.54 7.87
N LEU A 114 -10.95 -1.33 7.67
CA LEU A 114 -10.54 -0.16 8.42
C LEU A 114 -10.42 -0.43 9.93
N LEU A 115 -9.25 -0.19 10.50
CA LEU A 115 -8.94 -0.45 11.91
C LEU A 115 -9.84 0.38 12.84
N LYS A 116 -10.79 -0.27 13.50
CA LYS A 116 -11.79 0.37 14.39
C LYS A 116 -12.02 -0.49 15.64
N GLY A 117 -12.76 0.09 16.57
CA GLY A 117 -13.15 -0.58 17.80
C GLY A 117 -12.23 -0.24 18.97
N ASP A 118 -12.33 -1.03 20.02
CA ASP A 118 -11.46 -0.92 21.18
C ASP A 118 -10.04 -1.48 20.92
N ASP A 119 -9.15 -1.32 21.88
CA ASP A 119 -7.75 -1.71 21.71
C ASP A 119 -7.58 -3.23 21.57
N ALA A 120 -8.44 -4.03 22.20
CA ALA A 120 -8.38 -5.49 22.08
C ALA A 120 -8.82 -5.95 20.68
N GLN A 121 -9.86 -5.33 20.12
CA GLN A 121 -10.34 -5.58 18.76
C GLN A 121 -9.29 -5.19 17.73
N LYS A 122 -8.67 -4.03 17.86
CA LYS A 122 -7.57 -3.58 16.99
C LYS A 122 -6.36 -4.51 17.08
N ALA A 123 -5.97 -4.92 18.29
CA ALA A 123 -4.85 -5.84 18.48
C ALA A 123 -5.13 -7.19 17.82
N ALA A 124 -6.34 -7.74 17.95
CA ALA A 124 -6.73 -8.99 17.31
C ALA A 124 -6.71 -8.89 15.78
N GLN A 125 -7.18 -7.77 15.22
CA GLN A 125 -7.16 -7.49 13.78
C GLN A 125 -5.71 -7.44 13.26
N ILE A 126 -4.83 -6.68 13.91
CA ILE A 126 -3.40 -6.59 13.55
C ILE A 126 -2.71 -7.96 13.67
N ALA A 127 -3.01 -8.73 14.73
CA ALA A 127 -2.45 -10.07 14.89
C ALA A 127 -2.86 -11.02 13.74
N ALA A 128 -4.11 -10.91 13.24
CA ALA A 128 -4.57 -11.69 12.11
C ALA A 128 -3.83 -11.32 10.80
N ILE A 129 -3.61 -10.03 10.55
CA ILE A 129 -2.81 -9.55 9.40
C ILE A 129 -1.37 -10.06 9.52
N MET A 130 -0.75 -9.91 10.69
CA MET A 130 0.62 -10.39 10.95
C MET A 130 0.77 -11.90 10.75
N LYS A 131 -0.25 -12.67 11.13
CA LYS A 131 -0.27 -14.13 10.90
C LYS A 131 -0.25 -14.45 9.39
N GLU A 132 -1.06 -13.77 8.58
CA GLU A 132 -1.07 -13.97 7.13
C GLU A 132 0.26 -13.56 6.49
N ILE A 133 0.82 -12.41 6.88
CA ILE A 133 2.13 -11.94 6.40
C ILE A 133 3.24 -12.96 6.72
N ARG A 134 3.26 -13.51 7.94
CA ARG A 134 4.27 -14.50 8.36
C ARG A 134 4.09 -15.87 7.71
N ALA A 135 2.87 -16.22 7.33
CA ALA A 135 2.58 -17.48 6.66
C ALA A 135 2.92 -17.44 5.16
N TYR A 136 3.07 -16.25 4.59
CA TYR A 136 3.38 -16.10 3.18
C TYR A 136 4.81 -16.55 2.88
N SER A 137 4.94 -17.46 1.89
CA SER A 137 6.22 -18.03 1.44
C SER A 137 6.25 -18.24 -0.07
N GLY A 138 5.41 -17.51 -0.81
CA GLY A 138 5.37 -17.55 -2.28
C GLY A 138 6.61 -16.96 -2.93
N SER A 139 6.83 -17.25 -4.20
CA SER A 139 7.96 -16.72 -4.98
C SER A 139 7.66 -15.35 -5.58
N ASP A 140 6.40 -15.04 -5.82
CA ASP A 140 5.94 -13.76 -6.38
C ASP A 140 5.48 -12.84 -5.24
N ASN A 141 4.85 -11.71 -5.52
CA ASN A 141 4.42 -10.80 -4.45
C ASN A 141 3.00 -11.09 -3.96
N LEU A 142 2.78 -10.97 -2.65
CA LEU A 142 1.46 -10.87 -2.03
C LEU A 142 1.09 -9.40 -1.87
N VAL A 143 0.03 -8.95 -2.53
CA VAL A 143 -0.49 -7.59 -2.37
C VAL A 143 -1.68 -7.58 -1.42
N MET A 144 -1.64 -6.73 -0.39
CA MET A 144 -2.73 -6.51 0.57
C MET A 144 -3.25 -5.08 0.43
N VAL A 145 -4.45 -4.91 -0.12
CA VAL A 145 -5.08 -3.59 -0.29
C VAL A 145 -5.89 -3.24 0.96
N THR A 146 -5.48 -2.18 1.65
CA THR A 146 -6.01 -1.80 2.97
C THR A 146 -6.04 -0.28 3.19
N HIS A 147 -6.12 0.16 4.43
CA HIS A 147 -6.31 1.54 4.87
C HIS A 147 -5.04 2.10 5.51
N LEU A 148 -5.02 3.43 5.69
CA LEU A 148 -3.93 4.14 6.33
C LEU A 148 -3.65 3.62 7.75
N GLU A 149 -4.74 3.44 8.51
CA GLU A 149 -4.69 3.09 9.94
C GLU A 149 -4.02 1.73 10.16
N ASP A 150 -4.33 0.75 9.30
CA ASP A 150 -3.72 -0.58 9.33
C ASP A 150 -2.23 -0.51 9.03
N ILE A 151 -1.85 0.21 7.96
CA ILE A 151 -0.45 0.32 7.57
C ILE A 151 0.36 1.06 8.65
N VAL A 152 -0.19 2.12 9.23
CA VAL A 152 0.46 2.85 10.34
C VAL A 152 0.62 1.93 11.56
N ALA A 153 -0.42 1.18 11.94
CA ALA A 153 -0.35 0.27 13.07
C ALA A 153 0.67 -0.86 12.87
N LEU A 154 0.81 -1.37 11.63
CA LEU A 154 1.74 -2.45 11.29
C LEU A 154 3.20 -1.99 11.14
N THR A 155 3.43 -0.77 10.66
CA THR A 155 4.76 -0.34 10.17
C THR A 155 5.26 0.97 10.75
N GLY A 156 4.40 1.77 11.38
CA GLY A 156 4.70 3.14 11.77
C GLY A 156 4.77 4.13 10.58
N VAL A 157 4.58 3.67 9.34
CA VAL A 157 4.66 4.50 8.13
C VAL A 157 3.29 4.99 7.74
N SER A 158 3.20 6.26 7.37
CA SER A 158 1.98 6.92 6.88
C SER A 158 2.04 7.07 5.34
N PRO A 159 1.55 6.09 4.57
CA PRO A 159 1.56 6.17 3.11
C PRO A 159 0.48 7.13 2.58
N ARG A 160 0.71 7.71 1.41
CA ARG A 160 -0.32 8.43 0.65
C ARG A 160 -1.32 7.44 0.05
N GLU A 161 -2.48 7.93 -0.36
CA GLU A 161 -3.44 7.13 -1.14
C GLU A 161 -2.77 6.59 -2.42
N GLY A 162 -2.96 5.30 -2.67
CA GLY A 162 -2.32 4.59 -3.76
C GLY A 162 -0.83 4.30 -3.59
N GLU A 163 -0.22 4.57 -2.43
CA GLU A 163 1.18 4.24 -2.16
C GLU A 163 1.33 2.83 -1.60
N ALA A 164 2.35 2.12 -2.04
CA ALA A 164 2.73 0.79 -1.57
C ALA A 164 3.90 0.84 -0.58
N VAL A 165 3.81 0.03 0.48
CA VAL A 165 4.86 -0.20 1.47
C VAL A 165 5.25 -1.68 1.41
N ILE A 166 6.50 -1.96 1.07
CA ILE A 166 7.05 -3.32 0.95
C ILE A 166 7.61 -3.70 2.30
N VAL A 167 7.18 -4.85 2.81
CA VAL A 167 7.50 -5.29 4.18
C VAL A 167 8.00 -6.73 4.24
N GLU A 168 8.72 -7.03 5.31
CA GLU A 168 9.04 -8.39 5.72
C GLU A 168 8.87 -8.56 7.23
N PRO A 169 8.60 -9.79 7.72
CA PRO A 169 8.61 -10.07 9.16
C PRO A 169 9.98 -9.81 9.79
N GLN A 170 10.00 -9.13 10.95
CA GLN A 170 11.21 -8.94 11.75
C GLN A 170 10.86 -9.00 13.24
N GLY A 171 11.31 -10.05 13.93
CA GLY A 171 10.93 -10.28 15.33
C GLY A 171 9.40 -10.35 15.48
N ASP A 172 8.85 -9.57 16.39
CA ASP A 172 7.39 -9.51 16.60
C ASP A 172 6.67 -8.51 15.67
N GLY A 173 7.41 -7.73 14.89
CA GLY A 173 6.88 -6.70 13.99
C GLY A 173 7.21 -6.91 12.52
N LEU A 174 7.21 -5.80 11.79
CA LEU A 174 7.56 -5.72 10.37
C LEU A 174 8.73 -4.75 10.16
N ARG A 175 9.62 -5.11 9.25
CA ARG A 175 10.61 -4.20 8.67
C ARG A 175 10.10 -3.67 7.34
N VAL A 176 10.18 -2.36 7.16
CA VAL A 176 9.90 -1.73 5.86
C VAL A 176 11.15 -1.81 5.00
N LEU A 177 11.04 -2.47 3.86
CA LEU A 177 12.13 -2.64 2.88
C LEU A 177 12.18 -1.50 1.88
N GLY A 178 11.00 -0.97 1.52
CA GLY A 178 10.88 0.09 0.54
C GLY A 178 9.46 0.64 0.42
N ARG A 179 9.32 1.71 -0.35
CA ARG A 179 8.05 2.36 -0.65
C ARG A 179 8.00 2.67 -2.14
N VAL A 180 6.81 2.56 -2.74
CA VAL A 180 6.57 2.91 -4.14
C VAL A 180 5.37 3.85 -4.24
N THR A 181 5.58 5.01 -4.86
CA THR A 181 4.52 5.97 -5.24
C THR A 181 4.26 5.86 -6.73
N PHE A 182 2.98 5.93 -7.12
CA PHE A 182 2.52 5.72 -8.50
C PHE A 182 1.98 6.99 -9.15
#